data_fa0f0bea1b636f788cc057bcb8c61fb6
#
_entry.id   fa0f0bea1b636f788cc057bcb8c61fb6
#
_cell.length_a   1.000
_cell.length_b   1.000
_cell.length_c   1.000
_cell.angle_alpha   90.00
_cell.angle_beta   90.00
_cell.angle_gamma   90.00
#
_symmetry.space_group_name_H-M   'P 1'
#
loop_
_entity.id
_entity.type
_entity.pdbx_description
1 polymer ?
#
loop_
_entity_poly.entity_id
_entity_poly.type
_entity_poly.pdbx_seq_one_letter_code
_entity_poly.pdbx_strand_id
1 'polypeptide(L)'
;MIKRLLLQHSLRLLRGCDLTEIYLGGGLIKNPVGGHDSVYRAEVVGKTGVKAKIVAYSVSKSGQRIVTFELEYPRTIHSEVRTHCMLDMNASSSRAIPMKFMRDHVLENTAFPVVLTKNQSGMQGRELHDGWIDLNVIADVYKHKVKTVVNFLKGSGAEFDEEGLRISFNNYIKYWVLSAVTADHEVLERSGLHKQVVNRLLEPYQYIKTIVTGTEFDNFFNLRFQEDADPTIIELANLMAYLYYNTEPEELSWKEWHTPYVLHERDVSGKLHYFVRNEAGEKEYLSGGRDGDAVKVSCCACAQVSYRKLDTSPEKVQRVYDLLINGGIIHGSAFSHVACPMCSMSASIVDGESVNMPVLPKTWQDGITHMDRQGNLWSSKFKGWIQYRKLIPNENCVSFDYEKRKQEVYSTVVGSQLTQLGGG
;
A
#
# COMPACT_ATOMS: atom_id res chain seq x y z
N MET A 1 -21.29 18.28 10.90
CA MET A 1 -20.83 19.02 12.08
C MET A 1 -20.04 18.11 13.05
N ILE A 2 -20.55 16.94 13.41
CA ILE A 2 -19.89 15.96 14.31
C ILE A 2 -18.55 15.42 13.73
N LYS A 3 -18.46 15.14 12.42
CA LYS A 3 -17.24 14.68 11.74
C LYS A 3 -16.07 15.69 11.78
N ARG A 4 -16.36 17.00 11.78
CA ARG A 4 -15.36 18.06 11.91
C ARG A 4 -14.81 18.18 13.33
N LEU A 5 -15.65 17.88 14.33
CA LEU A 5 -15.30 17.89 15.75
C LEU A 5 -14.36 16.72 16.12
N LEU A 6 -14.58 15.53 15.55
CA LEU A 6 -13.70 14.36 15.78
C LEU A 6 -12.29 14.60 15.24
N LEU A 7 -12.16 15.20 14.04
CA LEU A 7 -10.85 15.56 13.48
C LEU A 7 -10.11 16.58 14.36
N GLN A 8 -10.82 17.60 14.89
CA GLN A 8 -10.24 18.61 15.76
C GLN A 8 -9.89 18.08 17.16
N HIS A 9 -10.60 17.06 17.64
CA HIS A 9 -10.33 16.46 18.95
C HIS A 9 -9.08 15.57 18.89
N SER A 10 -8.92 14.75 17.84
CA SER A 10 -7.74 13.92 17.62
C SER A 10 -6.46 14.74 17.41
N LEU A 11 -6.56 15.91 16.78
CA LEU A 11 -5.44 16.84 16.60
C LEU A 11 -4.95 17.49 17.92
N ARG A 12 -5.80 17.53 18.97
CA ARG A 12 -5.40 18.04 20.30
C ARG A 12 -4.61 17.04 21.14
N LEU A 13 -4.69 15.75 20.84
CA LEU A 13 -4.06 14.68 21.64
C LEU A 13 -2.58 14.50 21.33
N LEU A 14 -2.11 14.95 20.17
CA LEU A 14 -0.69 14.94 19.80
C LEU A 14 0.03 16.22 20.33
N ARG A 15 -0.06 16.47 21.63
CA ARG A 15 0.68 17.55 22.28
C ARG A 15 2.18 17.32 22.18
N GLY A 16 2.80 17.96 21.19
CA GLY A 16 4.24 17.91 20.92
C GLY A 16 4.60 17.70 19.45
N CYS A 17 3.72 17.08 18.65
CA CYS A 17 3.85 17.05 17.20
C CYS A 17 2.81 17.99 16.58
N ASP A 18 3.25 19.12 16.07
CA ASP A 18 2.40 20.02 15.32
C ASP A 18 2.10 19.39 13.94
N LEU A 19 1.07 18.51 13.89
CA LEU A 19 0.61 17.84 12.68
C LEU A 19 -0.23 18.77 11.78
N THR A 20 -0.28 20.08 12.09
CA THR A 20 -1.09 21.03 11.33
C THR A 20 -0.51 21.41 9.97
N GLU A 21 0.77 21.11 9.71
CA GLU A 21 1.38 21.26 8.41
C GLU A 21 1.40 19.90 7.66
N ILE A 22 0.26 19.51 7.11
CA ILE A 22 0.23 18.53 6.03
C ILE A 22 0.85 19.23 4.81
N TYR A 23 2.07 18.85 4.45
CA TYR A 23 2.69 19.31 3.21
C TYR A 23 1.90 18.71 2.03
N LEU A 24 0.94 19.48 1.55
CA LEU A 24 0.30 19.22 0.26
C LEU A 24 1.34 19.54 -0.80
N GLY A 25 1.85 18.55 -1.48
CA GLY A 25 2.76 18.75 -2.60
C GLY A 25 2.14 19.73 -3.60
N GLY A 26 2.56 21.02 -3.52
CA GLY A 26 2.10 22.05 -4.45
C GLY A 26 0.77 22.72 -4.13
N GLY A 27 0.59 23.21 -2.89
CA GLY A 27 -0.51 24.14 -2.55
C GLY A 27 -1.84 23.47 -2.19
N LEU A 28 -2.63 24.17 -1.38
CA LEU A 28 -4.00 23.77 -1.02
C LEU A 28 -4.66 23.01 -2.16
N ILE A 29 -5.25 21.84 -1.86
CA ILE A 29 -6.22 21.23 -2.75
C ILE A 29 -7.38 22.21 -2.84
N LYS A 30 -7.28 23.17 -3.76
CA LYS A 30 -8.45 23.89 -4.22
C LYS A 30 -9.30 22.81 -4.85
N ASN A 31 -10.55 22.67 -4.38
CA ASN A 31 -11.55 21.87 -5.09
C ASN A 31 -11.36 22.16 -6.58
N PRO A 32 -11.01 21.18 -7.40
CA PRO A 32 -10.83 21.43 -8.80
C PRO A 32 -12.19 21.79 -9.38
N VAL A 33 -12.41 23.08 -9.57
CA VAL A 33 -13.45 23.54 -10.47
C VAL A 33 -12.93 23.20 -11.86
N GLY A 34 -13.39 22.07 -12.39
CA GLY A 34 -13.09 21.65 -13.75
C GLY A 34 -12.18 20.40 -13.85
N GLY A 35 -12.82 19.25 -14.07
CA GLY A 35 -12.24 18.03 -14.58
C GLY A 35 -11.72 17.03 -13.54
N HIS A 36 -12.24 15.82 -13.55
CA HIS A 36 -11.87 14.65 -12.73
C HIS A 36 -10.36 14.31 -12.73
N ASP A 37 -9.58 14.82 -13.67
CA ASP A 37 -8.16 14.52 -13.87
C ASP A 37 -7.25 14.97 -12.71
N SER A 38 -7.64 16.00 -11.93
CA SER A 38 -6.76 16.61 -10.93
C SER A 38 -6.85 15.93 -9.54
N VAL A 39 -7.96 15.27 -9.24
CA VAL A 39 -8.24 14.69 -7.91
C VAL A 39 -7.42 13.43 -7.66
N TYR A 40 -7.24 12.58 -8.68
CA TYR A 40 -6.50 11.33 -8.57
C TYR A 40 -4.97 11.49 -8.56
N ARG A 41 -4.45 12.71 -8.61
CA ARG A 41 -3.01 13.01 -8.60
C ARG A 41 -2.51 13.63 -7.31
N ALA A 42 -3.39 14.04 -6.41
CA ALA A 42 -2.97 14.63 -5.15
C ALA A 42 -2.32 13.56 -4.26
N GLU A 43 -1.01 13.64 -4.12
CA GLU A 43 -0.25 12.92 -3.12
C GLU A 43 -0.13 13.82 -1.89
N VAL A 44 -0.43 13.29 -0.73
CA VAL A 44 -0.20 13.95 0.56
C VAL A 44 0.97 13.28 1.26
N VAL A 45 1.86 14.11 1.80
CA VAL A 45 3.10 13.65 2.44
C VAL A 45 3.08 14.10 3.89
N GLY A 46 3.31 13.16 4.80
CA GLY A 46 3.47 13.42 6.22
C GLY A 46 4.89 13.85 6.58
N LYS A 47 5.07 14.34 7.81
CA LYS A 47 6.38 14.77 8.35
C LYS A 47 7.40 13.63 8.41
N THR A 48 6.93 12.40 8.49
CA THR A 48 7.76 11.20 8.59
C THR A 48 8.20 10.65 7.24
N GLY A 49 7.78 11.30 6.14
CA GLY A 49 7.95 10.77 4.79
C GLY A 49 6.89 9.74 4.37
N VAL A 50 5.93 9.44 5.23
CA VAL A 50 4.75 8.64 4.88
C VAL A 50 3.94 9.36 3.81
N LYS A 51 3.48 8.62 2.80
CA LYS A 51 2.71 9.19 1.70
C LYS A 51 1.41 8.42 1.50
N ALA A 52 0.38 9.15 1.12
CA ALA A 52 -0.90 8.59 0.69
C ALA A 52 -1.40 9.30 -0.57
N LYS A 53 -1.98 8.52 -1.48
CA LYS A 53 -2.57 9.00 -2.71
C LYS A 53 -3.80 8.16 -3.04
N ILE A 54 -4.89 8.79 -3.46
CA ILE A 54 -6.03 8.07 -4.03
C ILE A 54 -5.73 7.80 -5.52
N VAL A 55 -5.83 6.54 -5.93
CA VAL A 55 -5.66 6.12 -7.32
C VAL A 55 -6.98 5.71 -7.98
N ALA A 56 -8.03 5.51 -7.19
CA ALA A 56 -9.42 5.44 -7.63
C ALA A 56 -10.35 5.65 -6.42
N TYR A 57 -11.47 6.35 -6.60
CA TYR A 57 -12.48 6.54 -5.57
C TYR A 57 -13.86 6.60 -6.21
N SER A 58 -14.71 5.66 -5.86
CA SER A 58 -16.01 5.52 -6.50
C SER A 58 -17.12 5.30 -5.46
N VAL A 59 -18.34 5.66 -5.84
CA VAL A 59 -19.56 5.41 -5.07
C VAL A 59 -20.60 4.76 -5.97
N SER A 60 -21.26 3.72 -5.48
CA SER A 60 -22.39 3.12 -6.18
C SER A 60 -23.66 3.96 -6.03
N LYS A 61 -24.65 3.76 -6.88
CA LYS A 61 -25.97 4.42 -6.75
C LYS A 61 -26.65 4.14 -5.41
N SER A 62 -26.33 3.04 -4.73
CA SER A 62 -26.80 2.72 -3.38
C SER A 62 -26.01 3.42 -2.26
N GLY A 63 -25.04 4.27 -2.60
CA GLY A 63 -24.23 5.02 -1.65
C GLY A 63 -23.03 4.25 -1.07
N GLN A 64 -22.78 3.00 -1.51
CA GLN A 64 -21.62 2.23 -1.06
C GLN A 64 -20.35 2.76 -1.74
N ARG A 65 -19.38 3.17 -0.92
CA ARG A 65 -18.09 3.68 -1.40
C ARG A 65 -17.06 2.57 -1.55
N ILE A 66 -16.16 2.73 -2.50
CA ILE A 66 -14.94 1.95 -2.65
C ILE A 66 -13.79 2.89 -2.94
N VAL A 67 -12.67 2.74 -2.25
CA VAL A 67 -11.47 3.55 -2.50
C VAL A 67 -10.24 2.67 -2.62
N THR A 68 -9.36 3.05 -3.53
CA THR A 68 -8.02 2.47 -3.67
C THR A 68 -6.99 3.55 -3.38
N PHE A 69 -6.16 3.28 -2.38
CA PHE A 69 -5.00 4.10 -2.04
C PHE A 69 -3.71 3.47 -2.58
N GLU A 70 -2.80 4.29 -3.06
CA GLU A 70 -1.38 3.99 -3.13
C GLU A 70 -0.73 4.65 -1.91
N LEU A 71 -0.04 3.85 -1.11
CA LEU A 71 0.58 4.25 0.15
C LEU A 71 2.08 3.98 0.10
N GLU A 72 2.87 4.84 0.74
CA GLU A 72 4.29 4.60 0.98
C GLU A 72 4.58 4.91 2.45
N TYR A 73 5.10 3.92 3.18
CA TYR A 73 5.35 4.03 4.62
C TYR A 73 6.51 3.13 5.05
N PRO A 74 7.14 3.39 6.22
CA PRO A 74 8.19 2.52 6.76
C PRO A 74 7.75 1.06 6.82
N ARG A 75 8.57 0.17 6.29
CA ARG A 75 8.25 -1.26 6.26
C ARG A 75 8.02 -1.86 7.65
N THR A 76 8.56 -1.24 8.68
CA THR A 76 8.39 -1.66 10.08
C THR A 76 6.93 -1.74 10.52
N ILE A 77 6.06 -0.82 10.04
CA ILE A 77 4.62 -0.84 10.39
C ILE A 77 3.76 -1.71 9.46
N HIS A 78 4.36 -2.35 8.44
CA HIS A 78 3.60 -3.10 7.43
C HIS A 78 2.78 -4.26 8.01
N SER A 79 3.31 -4.94 9.01
CA SER A 79 2.59 -6.04 9.71
C SER A 79 1.31 -5.53 10.37
N GLU A 80 1.37 -4.36 11.02
CA GLU A 80 0.20 -3.76 11.67
C GLU A 80 -0.86 -3.29 10.68
N VAL A 81 -0.45 -2.66 9.57
CA VAL A 81 -1.38 -2.29 8.49
C VAL A 81 -2.10 -3.52 7.95
N ARG A 82 -1.39 -4.65 7.81
CA ARG A 82 -1.97 -5.91 7.32
C ARG A 82 -2.92 -6.62 8.28
N THR A 83 -2.97 -6.23 9.56
CA THR A 83 -3.96 -6.79 10.51
C THR A 83 -5.39 -6.42 10.17
N HIS A 84 -5.60 -5.40 9.33
CA HIS A 84 -6.93 -4.97 8.91
C HIS A 84 -7.49 -5.85 7.80
N CYS A 85 -8.11 -6.97 8.20
CA CYS A 85 -8.57 -8.04 7.29
C CYS A 85 -9.64 -7.59 6.27
N MET A 86 -10.34 -6.47 6.51
CA MET A 86 -11.36 -5.95 5.59
C MET A 86 -10.77 -5.20 4.40
N LEU A 87 -9.46 -4.97 4.37
CA LEU A 87 -8.77 -4.29 3.30
C LEU A 87 -8.03 -5.31 2.43
N ASP A 88 -8.15 -5.20 1.11
CA ASP A 88 -7.30 -5.94 0.18
C ASP A 88 -6.03 -5.14 -0.10
N MET A 89 -4.89 -5.84 -0.07
CA MET A 89 -3.58 -5.20 -0.15
C MET A 89 -2.65 -5.93 -1.10
N ASN A 90 -1.92 -5.15 -1.90
CA ASN A 90 -0.80 -5.61 -2.70
C ASN A 90 0.41 -4.73 -2.41
N ALA A 91 1.53 -5.32 -2.00
CA ALA A 91 2.70 -4.60 -1.54
C ALA A 91 3.93 -4.86 -2.41
N SER A 92 4.80 -3.87 -2.52
CA SER A 92 6.07 -4.01 -3.22
C SER A 92 6.96 -5.06 -2.56
N SER A 93 7.66 -5.83 -3.40
CA SER A 93 8.56 -6.88 -2.94
C SER A 93 10.02 -6.48 -3.14
N SER A 94 10.83 -6.56 -2.09
CA SER A 94 12.28 -6.38 -2.14
C SER A 94 12.94 -7.32 -3.15
N ARG A 95 12.35 -8.50 -3.38
CA ARG A 95 12.82 -9.48 -4.36
C ARG A 95 12.75 -9.00 -5.81
N ALA A 96 11.87 -8.05 -6.12
CA ALA A 96 11.69 -7.50 -7.46
C ALA A 96 12.63 -6.32 -7.76
N ILE A 97 13.12 -5.64 -6.73
CA ILE A 97 13.91 -4.42 -6.85
C ILE A 97 15.38 -4.76 -7.17
N PRO A 98 16.06 -4.07 -8.13
CA PRO A 98 17.49 -4.24 -8.35
C PRO A 98 18.31 -3.83 -7.12
N MET A 99 19.37 -4.59 -6.79
CA MET A 99 20.16 -4.43 -5.56
C MET A 99 20.74 -3.02 -5.41
N LYS A 100 21.41 -2.52 -6.43
CA LYS A 100 22.00 -1.16 -6.39
C LYS A 100 20.94 -0.10 -6.13
N PHE A 101 19.78 -0.19 -6.81
CA PHE A 101 18.70 0.77 -6.61
C PHE A 101 18.15 0.72 -5.19
N MET A 102 17.99 -0.48 -4.62
CA MET A 102 17.54 -0.65 -3.25
C MET A 102 18.49 0.02 -2.26
N ARG A 103 19.80 -0.20 -2.42
CA ARG A 103 20.83 0.38 -1.57
C ARG A 103 20.85 1.91 -1.66
N ASP A 104 20.87 2.44 -2.88
CA ASP A 104 20.89 3.89 -3.10
C ASP A 104 19.63 4.55 -2.52
N HIS A 105 18.44 3.95 -2.76
CA HIS A 105 17.18 4.46 -2.25
C HIS A 105 17.11 4.45 -0.71
N VAL A 106 17.61 3.40 -0.06
CA VAL A 106 17.64 3.34 1.41
C VAL A 106 18.60 4.39 1.99
N LEU A 107 19.75 4.63 1.34
CA LEU A 107 20.69 5.68 1.78
C LEU A 107 20.11 7.09 1.62
N GLU A 108 19.36 7.33 0.55
CA GLU A 108 18.72 8.62 0.27
C GLU A 108 17.49 8.86 1.16
N ASN A 109 16.69 7.81 1.34
CA ASN A 109 15.41 7.83 2.06
C ASN A 109 15.37 6.73 3.12
N THR A 110 16.16 6.87 4.17
CA THR A 110 16.15 5.92 5.28
C THR A 110 14.87 6.06 6.09
N ALA A 111 14.15 4.97 6.30
CA ALA A 111 13.00 4.92 7.19
C ALA A 111 13.47 4.96 8.64
N PHE A 112 13.08 6.01 9.38
CA PHE A 112 13.37 6.18 10.80
C PHE A 112 12.07 6.23 11.61
N PRO A 113 12.07 5.79 12.88
CA PRO A 113 11.02 6.14 13.83
C PRO A 113 10.94 7.66 14.00
N VAL A 114 9.73 8.19 14.00
CA VAL A 114 9.49 9.65 14.07
C VAL A 114 9.49 10.15 15.51
N VAL A 115 8.94 9.34 16.39
CA VAL A 115 8.84 9.63 17.81
C VAL A 115 9.73 8.66 18.55
N LEU A 116 10.72 9.20 19.24
CA LEU A 116 11.61 8.45 20.11
C LEU A 116 11.12 8.58 21.54
N THR A 117 10.92 7.44 22.21
CA THR A 117 10.46 7.40 23.60
C THR A 117 11.46 6.67 24.47
N LYS A 118 11.47 7.01 25.77
CA LYS A 118 12.29 6.30 26.75
C LYS A 118 11.79 4.88 26.95
N ASN A 119 12.72 3.98 27.24
CA ASN A 119 12.39 2.59 27.54
C ASN A 119 11.56 2.47 28.83
N GLN A 120 10.44 1.79 28.76
CA GLN A 120 9.56 1.49 29.89
C GLN A 120 8.83 0.18 29.70
N SER A 121 8.18 -0.33 30.74
CA SER A 121 7.33 -1.52 30.64
C SER A 121 6.08 -1.25 29.79
N GLY A 122 5.64 -2.25 29.01
CA GLY A 122 4.50 -2.14 28.08
C GLY A 122 4.93 -1.89 26.64
N MET A 123 3.96 -1.87 25.70
CA MET A 123 4.22 -1.67 24.27
C MET A 123 4.39 -0.19 23.90
N GLN A 124 3.99 0.72 24.77
CA GLN A 124 3.93 2.16 24.50
C GLN A 124 4.94 2.91 25.34
N GLY A 125 5.78 3.71 24.69
CA GLY A 125 6.61 4.71 25.36
C GLY A 125 5.82 6.00 25.57
N ARG A 126 5.75 6.51 26.81
CA ARG A 126 5.00 7.75 27.15
C ARG A 126 5.90 8.97 27.26
N GLU A 127 7.11 8.78 27.79
CA GLU A 127 8.07 9.86 27.95
C GLU A 127 8.94 9.96 26.71
N LEU A 128 9.08 11.18 26.17
CA LEU A 128 9.95 11.42 25.03
C LEU A 128 11.42 11.23 25.41
N HIS A 129 12.15 10.59 24.50
CA HIS A 129 13.60 10.56 24.52
C HIS A 129 14.13 11.79 23.77
N ASP A 130 15.24 12.37 24.22
CA ASP A 130 15.83 13.55 23.60
C ASP A 130 16.44 13.30 22.21
N GLY A 131 16.51 12.03 21.80
CA GLY A 131 17.01 11.62 20.47
C GLY A 131 18.54 11.61 20.36
N TRP A 132 19.27 11.82 21.46
CA TRP A 132 20.72 11.83 21.47
C TRP A 132 21.32 10.55 22.07
N ILE A 133 22.36 10.04 21.44
CA ILE A 133 23.09 8.83 21.83
C ILE A 133 24.50 9.21 22.25
N ASP A 134 24.91 8.78 23.46
CA ASP A 134 26.26 9.00 23.97
C ASP A 134 27.27 8.15 23.20
N LEU A 135 28.32 8.78 22.72
CA LEU A 135 29.40 8.13 21.98
C LEU A 135 30.20 7.13 22.85
N ASN A 136 30.23 7.33 24.16
CA ASN A 136 30.86 6.36 25.07
C ASN A 136 30.07 5.05 25.10
N VAL A 137 28.73 5.10 25.04
CA VAL A 137 27.87 3.91 24.97
C VAL A 137 28.14 3.15 23.67
N ILE A 138 28.22 3.85 22.53
CA ILE A 138 28.54 3.24 21.25
C ILE A 138 29.93 2.58 21.31
N ALA A 139 30.91 3.32 21.77
CA ALA A 139 32.29 2.84 21.85
C ALA A 139 32.42 1.60 22.75
N ASP A 140 31.74 1.58 23.90
CA ASP A 140 31.77 0.43 24.82
C ASP A 140 31.10 -0.81 24.20
N VAL A 141 29.90 -0.66 23.62
CA VAL A 141 29.18 -1.79 23.01
C VAL A 141 29.97 -2.42 21.87
N TYR A 142 30.55 -1.59 21.00
CA TYR A 142 31.36 -2.08 19.87
C TYR A 142 32.82 -2.39 20.23
N LYS A 143 33.21 -2.20 21.50
CA LYS A 143 34.59 -2.41 21.97
C LYS A 143 35.62 -1.56 21.23
N HIS A 144 35.24 -0.36 20.83
CA HIS A 144 36.09 0.61 20.17
C HIS A 144 36.43 1.79 21.11
N LYS A 145 37.57 2.45 20.85
CA LYS A 145 37.87 3.70 21.55
C LYS A 145 36.96 4.82 21.03
N VAL A 146 36.47 5.68 21.92
CA VAL A 146 35.61 6.83 21.55
C VAL A 146 36.23 7.65 20.43
N LYS A 147 37.55 7.93 20.48
CA LYS A 147 38.25 8.67 19.41
C LYS A 147 38.11 8.02 18.03
N THR A 148 38.08 6.70 17.93
CA THR A 148 37.91 5.96 16.67
C THR A 148 36.48 6.17 16.15
N VAL A 149 35.47 6.07 17.01
CA VAL A 149 34.06 6.29 16.67
C VAL A 149 33.87 7.73 16.17
N VAL A 150 34.37 8.71 16.91
CA VAL A 150 34.26 10.15 16.55
C VAL A 150 34.94 10.43 15.22
N ASN A 151 36.13 9.90 14.98
CA ASN A 151 36.86 10.12 13.72
C ASN A 151 36.09 9.54 12.52
N PHE A 152 35.54 8.33 12.68
CA PHE A 152 34.72 7.72 11.62
C PHE A 152 33.49 8.59 11.32
N LEU A 153 32.74 8.97 12.33
CA LEU A 153 31.50 9.76 12.17
C LEU A 153 31.79 11.16 11.61
N LYS A 154 32.84 11.84 12.06
CA LYS A 154 33.27 13.13 11.48
C LYS A 154 33.66 13.01 10.00
N GLY A 155 34.33 11.95 9.63
CA GLY A 155 34.68 11.68 8.24
C GLY A 155 33.48 11.40 7.35
N SER A 156 32.36 11.00 7.94
CA SER A 156 31.09 10.76 7.23
C SER A 156 30.19 11.99 7.15
N GLY A 157 30.51 13.09 7.83
CA GLY A 157 29.69 14.30 7.89
C GLY A 157 28.57 14.27 8.92
N ALA A 158 28.65 13.40 9.95
CA ALA A 158 27.67 13.33 11.01
C ALA A 158 27.75 14.59 11.92
N GLU A 159 26.58 15.03 12.36
CA GLU A 159 26.41 16.14 13.29
C GLU A 159 26.38 15.64 14.73
N PHE A 160 27.01 16.41 15.62
CA PHE A 160 27.13 16.15 17.04
C PHE A 160 26.40 17.24 17.84
N ASP A 161 26.14 16.96 19.10
CA ASP A 161 25.70 17.99 20.06
C ASP A 161 26.80 19.07 20.27
N GLU A 162 26.45 20.13 20.98
CA GLU A 162 27.35 21.28 21.23
C GLU A 162 28.64 20.85 21.95
N GLU A 163 28.59 19.82 22.79
CA GLU A 163 29.74 19.28 23.52
C GLU A 163 30.58 18.29 22.72
N GLY A 164 30.06 17.83 21.58
CA GLY A 164 30.73 16.86 20.72
C GLY A 164 30.79 15.43 21.28
N LEU A 165 29.95 15.12 22.28
CA LEU A 165 29.92 13.84 22.98
C LEU A 165 28.72 12.98 22.66
N ARG A 166 27.74 13.52 21.95
CA ARG A 166 26.49 12.82 21.60
C ARG A 166 26.20 12.98 20.11
N ILE A 167 25.59 11.95 19.53
CA ILE A 167 25.12 11.91 18.15
C ILE A 167 23.61 11.75 18.13
N SER A 168 22.90 12.44 17.22
CA SER A 168 21.47 12.21 17.05
C SER A 168 21.18 10.78 16.57
N PHE A 169 20.03 10.24 16.96
CA PHE A 169 19.61 8.90 16.57
C PHE A 169 19.64 8.72 15.03
N ASN A 170 19.17 9.71 14.28
CA ASN A 170 19.16 9.64 12.82
C ASN A 170 20.56 9.55 12.22
N ASN A 171 21.51 10.35 12.74
CA ASN A 171 22.91 10.28 12.32
C ASN A 171 23.55 8.95 12.73
N TYR A 172 23.26 8.44 13.93
CA TYR A 172 23.72 7.14 14.37
C TYR A 172 23.27 6.02 13.40
N ILE A 173 21.98 5.96 13.06
CA ILE A 173 21.47 4.98 12.10
C ILE A 173 22.10 5.20 10.73
N LYS A 174 22.11 6.43 10.22
CA LYS A 174 22.60 6.72 8.86
C LYS A 174 24.09 6.44 8.70
N TYR A 175 24.93 6.93 9.59
CA TYR A 175 26.38 6.90 9.40
C TYR A 175 27.06 5.73 10.09
N TRP A 176 26.53 5.22 11.16
CA TRP A 176 27.12 4.08 11.86
C TRP A 176 26.50 2.75 11.41
N VAL A 177 25.18 2.60 11.53
CA VAL A 177 24.51 1.33 11.22
C VAL A 177 24.46 1.07 9.74
N LEU A 178 23.96 2.02 8.93
CA LEU A 178 23.79 1.80 7.49
C LEU A 178 25.10 1.64 6.73
N SER A 179 26.21 2.29 7.19
CA SER A 179 27.51 2.09 6.57
C SER A 179 27.96 0.63 6.59
N ALA A 180 27.74 -0.07 7.71
CA ALA A 180 28.04 -1.50 7.80
C ALA A 180 27.08 -2.35 6.98
N VAL A 181 25.77 -2.12 7.13
CA VAL A 181 24.72 -2.91 6.43
C VAL A 181 24.83 -2.76 4.91
N THR A 182 25.08 -1.55 4.42
CA THR A 182 25.25 -1.32 2.97
C THR A 182 26.56 -1.89 2.43
N ALA A 183 27.62 -1.90 3.23
CA ALA A 183 28.87 -2.58 2.85
C ALA A 183 28.68 -4.09 2.75
N ASP A 184 28.02 -4.71 3.73
CA ASP A 184 27.68 -6.15 3.70
C ASP A 184 26.76 -6.47 2.50
N HIS A 185 25.79 -5.63 2.22
CA HIS A 185 24.93 -5.78 1.05
C HIS A 185 25.73 -5.78 -0.25
N GLU A 186 26.71 -4.87 -0.39
CA GLU A 186 27.57 -4.80 -1.56
C GLU A 186 28.53 -6.00 -1.65
N VAL A 187 29.08 -6.47 -0.54
CA VAL A 187 29.90 -7.69 -0.49
C VAL A 187 29.12 -8.89 -1.00
N LEU A 188 27.88 -9.09 -0.51
CA LEU A 188 27.04 -10.20 -0.92
C LEU A 188 26.61 -10.08 -2.41
N GLU A 189 26.35 -8.87 -2.89
CA GLU A 189 26.08 -8.59 -4.32
C GLU A 189 27.27 -9.01 -5.20
N ARG A 190 28.49 -8.56 -4.83
CA ARG A 190 29.73 -8.88 -5.57
C ARG A 190 30.11 -10.36 -5.46
N SER A 191 29.64 -11.05 -4.41
CA SER A 191 29.80 -12.49 -4.26
C SER A 191 28.82 -13.29 -5.12
N GLY A 192 27.96 -12.66 -5.91
CA GLY A 192 27.05 -13.29 -6.84
C GLY A 192 25.74 -13.79 -6.22
N LEU A 193 25.42 -13.43 -4.97
CA LEU A 193 24.18 -13.83 -4.35
C LEU A 193 22.99 -13.10 -4.97
N HIS A 194 21.86 -13.82 -5.08
CA HIS A 194 20.66 -13.28 -5.73
C HIS A 194 19.96 -12.24 -4.87
N LYS A 195 19.44 -11.19 -5.51
CA LYS A 195 18.74 -10.05 -4.87
C LYS A 195 17.60 -10.42 -3.92
N GLN A 196 16.96 -11.58 -4.13
CA GLN A 196 15.90 -12.06 -3.23
C GLN A 196 16.39 -12.36 -1.80
N VAL A 197 17.70 -12.56 -1.61
CA VAL A 197 18.34 -12.77 -0.31
C VAL A 197 18.98 -11.45 0.16
N VAL A 198 19.80 -10.86 -0.68
CA VAL A 198 20.65 -9.70 -0.35
C VAL A 198 19.82 -8.48 0.06
N ASN A 199 18.77 -8.15 -0.69
CA ASN A 199 17.92 -7.00 -0.40
C ASN A 199 17.19 -7.06 0.95
N ARG A 200 17.07 -8.25 1.56
CA ARG A 200 16.42 -8.39 2.88
C ARG A 200 17.21 -7.74 4.01
N LEU A 201 18.51 -7.55 3.85
CA LEU A 201 19.34 -6.83 4.83
C LEU A 201 18.92 -5.37 4.99
N LEU A 202 18.36 -4.76 3.94
CA LEU A 202 17.96 -3.36 3.91
C LEU A 202 16.48 -3.15 4.28
N GLU A 203 15.68 -4.22 4.40
CA GLU A 203 14.23 -4.13 4.65
C GLU A 203 13.85 -3.30 5.89
N PRO A 204 14.55 -3.35 7.03
CA PRO A 204 14.21 -2.54 8.20
C PRO A 204 14.33 -1.03 7.97
N TYR A 205 15.09 -0.61 6.96
CA TYR A 205 15.41 0.79 6.69
C TYR A 205 14.70 1.36 5.47
N GLN A 206 13.77 0.59 4.86
CA GLN A 206 13.10 1.00 3.63
C GLN A 206 11.66 1.44 3.87
N TYR A 207 11.18 2.33 3.00
CA TYR A 207 9.76 2.54 2.77
C TYR A 207 9.21 1.44 1.86
N ILE A 208 7.99 1.00 2.12
CA ILE A 208 7.27 0.04 1.30
C ILE A 208 6.10 0.72 0.60
N LYS A 209 5.98 0.50 -0.70
CA LYS A 209 4.82 0.94 -1.48
C LYS A 209 3.74 -0.14 -1.41
N THR A 210 2.50 0.26 -1.14
CA THR A 210 1.37 -0.64 -0.98
C THR A 210 0.13 -0.07 -1.65
N ILE A 211 -0.62 -0.92 -2.36
CA ILE A 211 -1.96 -0.60 -2.87
C ILE A 211 -2.95 -1.20 -1.89
N VAL A 212 -3.92 -0.40 -1.46
CA VAL A 212 -4.93 -0.79 -0.49
C VAL A 212 -6.30 -0.43 -1.02
N THR A 213 -7.20 -1.42 -1.13
CA THR A 213 -8.58 -1.21 -1.58
C THR A 213 -9.56 -1.73 -0.55
N GLY A 214 -10.62 -0.99 -0.30
CA GLY A 214 -11.66 -1.39 0.64
C GLY A 214 -12.94 -0.59 0.46
N THR A 215 -14.00 -1.11 1.05
CA THR A 215 -15.32 -0.48 1.16
C THR A 215 -15.64 -0.03 2.59
N GLU A 216 -14.91 -0.53 3.58
CA GLU A 216 -15.14 -0.31 5.01
C GLU A 216 -13.85 0.15 5.68
N PHE A 217 -13.64 1.47 5.80
CA PHE A 217 -12.46 2.07 6.43
C PHE A 217 -12.69 2.57 7.85
N ASP A 218 -13.93 2.68 8.31
CA ASP A 218 -14.27 3.28 9.60
C ASP A 218 -13.57 2.58 10.77
N ASN A 219 -13.51 1.24 10.76
CA ASN A 219 -12.80 0.50 11.79
C ASN A 219 -11.28 0.73 11.75
N PHE A 220 -10.68 0.84 10.57
CA PHE A 220 -9.27 1.19 10.43
C PHE A 220 -8.98 2.55 11.03
N PHE A 221 -9.75 3.57 10.66
CA PHE A 221 -9.59 4.91 11.21
C PHE A 221 -9.82 4.93 12.71
N ASN A 222 -10.89 4.27 13.21
CA ASN A 222 -11.19 4.21 14.63
C ASN A 222 -10.05 3.61 15.45
N LEU A 223 -9.43 2.53 14.98
CA LEU A 223 -8.35 1.86 15.71
C LEU A 223 -6.99 2.58 15.58
N ARG A 224 -6.75 3.31 14.49
CA ARG A 224 -5.45 3.94 14.24
C ARG A 224 -5.38 5.41 14.62
N PHE A 225 -6.49 6.02 15.04
CA PHE A 225 -6.52 7.30 15.73
C PHE A 225 -6.51 7.18 17.26
N GLN A 226 -6.08 6.07 17.81
CA GLN A 226 -5.93 5.89 19.25
C GLN A 226 -4.55 6.33 19.72
N GLU A 227 -4.48 6.88 20.95
CA GLU A 227 -3.23 7.38 21.55
C GLU A 227 -2.17 6.28 21.72
N ASP A 228 -2.61 5.02 21.80
CA ASP A 228 -1.78 3.84 21.96
C ASP A 228 -1.37 3.17 20.64
N ALA A 229 -1.71 3.72 19.49
CA ALA A 229 -1.20 3.23 18.20
C ALA A 229 0.23 3.75 17.94
N ASP A 230 0.99 3.06 17.09
CA ASP A 230 2.30 3.55 16.65
C ASP A 230 2.18 4.93 15.98
N PRO A 231 3.00 5.92 16.34
CA PRO A 231 2.90 7.28 15.78
C PRO A 231 2.95 7.34 14.26
N THR A 232 3.70 6.46 13.61
CA THR A 232 3.82 6.41 12.15
C THR A 232 2.51 5.91 11.51
N ILE A 233 1.84 4.93 12.12
CA ILE A 233 0.55 4.44 11.61
C ILE A 233 -0.58 5.44 11.91
N ILE A 234 -0.48 6.22 12.99
CA ILE A 234 -1.40 7.34 13.25
C ILE A 234 -1.31 8.35 12.10
N GLU A 235 -0.09 8.75 11.71
CA GLU A 235 0.10 9.68 10.61
C GLU A 235 -0.44 9.11 9.30
N LEU A 236 -0.12 7.86 8.96
CA LEU A 236 -0.66 7.18 7.78
C LEU A 236 -2.20 7.20 7.76
N ALA A 237 -2.83 6.83 8.86
CA ALA A 237 -4.29 6.82 8.98
C ALA A 237 -4.89 8.23 8.85
N ASN A 238 -4.21 9.25 9.37
CA ASN A 238 -4.64 10.65 9.24
C ASN A 238 -4.59 11.11 7.77
N LEU A 239 -3.49 10.83 7.05
CA LEU A 239 -3.40 11.17 5.63
C LEU A 239 -4.46 10.46 4.79
N MET A 240 -4.69 9.17 5.04
CA MET A 240 -5.74 8.40 4.37
C MET A 240 -7.12 8.96 4.66
N ALA A 241 -7.44 9.25 5.93
CA ALA A 241 -8.73 9.83 6.33
C ALA A 241 -8.93 11.22 5.73
N TYR A 242 -7.88 12.06 5.73
CA TYR A 242 -7.91 13.37 5.08
C TYR A 242 -8.34 13.26 3.61
N LEU A 243 -7.68 12.39 2.84
CA LEU A 243 -8.03 12.17 1.44
C LEU A 243 -9.43 11.57 1.28
N TYR A 244 -9.80 10.59 2.12
CA TYR A 244 -11.11 9.92 2.06
C TYR A 244 -12.28 10.88 2.28
N TYR A 245 -12.15 11.81 3.23
CA TYR A 245 -13.23 12.75 3.55
C TYR A 245 -13.24 14.04 2.74
N ASN A 246 -12.12 14.38 2.08
CA ASN A 246 -12.00 15.63 1.31
C ASN A 246 -11.93 15.41 -0.20
N THR A 247 -12.11 14.17 -0.68
CA THR A 247 -12.20 13.83 -2.12
C THR A 247 -13.62 13.39 -2.44
N GLU A 248 -14.18 13.90 -3.53
CA GLU A 248 -15.49 13.46 -4.03
C GLU A 248 -15.34 12.16 -4.83
N PRO A 249 -16.06 11.08 -4.48
CA PRO A 249 -16.05 9.85 -5.24
C PRO A 249 -16.83 10.00 -6.55
N GLU A 250 -16.40 9.29 -7.59
CA GLU A 250 -17.15 9.17 -8.83
C GLU A 250 -18.32 8.20 -8.68
N GLU A 251 -19.54 8.62 -9.10
CA GLU A 251 -20.68 7.73 -9.11
C GLU A 251 -20.56 6.73 -10.26
N LEU A 252 -20.61 5.43 -9.94
CA LEU A 252 -20.60 4.33 -10.89
C LEU A 252 -21.91 3.57 -10.87
N SER A 253 -22.41 3.24 -12.06
CA SER A 253 -23.57 2.38 -12.28
C SER A 253 -23.14 0.90 -12.40
N TRP A 254 -24.10 -0.01 -12.32
CA TRP A 254 -23.86 -1.42 -12.62
C TRP A 254 -23.23 -1.60 -14.00
N LYS A 255 -22.21 -2.46 -14.09
CA LYS A 255 -21.31 -2.69 -15.25
C LYS A 255 -20.30 -1.58 -15.55
N GLU A 256 -20.30 -0.48 -14.80
CA GLU A 256 -19.18 0.47 -14.79
C GLU A 256 -18.16 0.03 -13.73
N TRP A 257 -16.88 0.18 -14.01
CA TRP A 257 -15.82 -0.44 -13.22
C TRP A 257 -14.98 0.59 -12.46
N HIS A 258 -14.78 0.34 -11.18
CA HIS A 258 -13.74 0.97 -10.38
C HIS A 258 -12.38 0.39 -10.82
N THR A 259 -11.57 1.21 -11.47
CA THR A 259 -10.34 0.82 -12.14
C THR A 259 -9.17 1.67 -11.66
N PRO A 260 -8.46 1.28 -10.57
CA PRO A 260 -7.25 1.97 -10.13
C PRO A 260 -6.27 2.21 -11.28
N TYR A 261 -5.68 3.42 -11.31
CA TYR A 261 -4.73 3.89 -12.33
C TYR A 261 -5.30 4.14 -13.74
N VAL A 262 -6.57 3.83 -14.00
CA VAL A 262 -7.27 4.17 -15.23
C VAL A 262 -8.18 5.38 -14.96
N LEU A 263 -8.12 6.36 -15.82
CA LEU A 263 -8.89 7.61 -15.71
C LEU A 263 -10.26 7.45 -16.37
N HIS A 264 -11.22 8.22 -15.88
CA HIS A 264 -12.60 8.18 -16.35
C HIS A 264 -13.05 9.58 -16.80
N GLU A 265 -13.95 9.63 -17.76
CA GLU A 265 -14.74 10.81 -18.07
C GLU A 265 -16.13 10.40 -18.59
N ARG A 266 -17.12 11.28 -18.39
CA ARG A 266 -18.46 11.09 -18.95
C ARG A 266 -18.67 12.01 -20.13
N ASP A 267 -19.23 11.47 -21.20
CA ASP A 267 -19.67 12.26 -22.31
C ASP A 267 -21.01 12.98 -22.03
N VAL A 268 -21.47 13.77 -22.98
CA VAL A 268 -22.73 14.55 -22.86
C VAL A 268 -23.97 13.66 -22.68
N SER A 269 -23.90 12.39 -23.03
CA SER A 269 -24.96 11.40 -22.80
C SER A 269 -24.92 10.74 -21.43
N GLY A 270 -23.87 11.04 -20.64
CA GLY A 270 -23.59 10.41 -19.34
C GLY A 270 -22.88 9.06 -19.43
N LYS A 271 -22.48 8.61 -20.62
CA LYS A 271 -21.74 7.37 -20.81
C LYS A 271 -20.30 7.52 -20.29
N LEU A 272 -19.86 6.55 -19.49
CA LEU A 272 -18.50 6.51 -18.94
C LEU A 272 -17.50 6.03 -20.00
N HIS A 273 -16.41 6.76 -20.16
CA HIS A 273 -15.26 6.42 -20.98
C HIS A 273 -14.04 6.23 -20.10
N TYR A 274 -13.23 5.23 -20.41
CA TYR A 274 -12.00 4.90 -19.72
C TYR A 274 -10.82 5.30 -20.58
N PHE A 275 -9.77 5.84 -19.97
CA PHE A 275 -8.54 6.18 -20.70
C PHE A 275 -7.31 6.15 -19.80
N VAL A 276 -6.15 6.03 -20.43
CA VAL A 276 -4.85 6.30 -19.81
C VAL A 276 -4.20 7.48 -20.54
N ARG A 277 -3.15 8.06 -19.97
CA ARG A 277 -2.33 9.06 -20.67
C ARG A 277 -1.03 8.42 -21.11
N ASN A 278 -0.70 8.59 -22.39
CA ASN A 278 0.58 8.19 -22.94
C ASN A 278 1.72 9.10 -22.47
N GLU A 279 2.94 8.85 -22.91
CA GLU A 279 4.12 9.66 -22.53
C GLU A 279 4.02 11.12 -23.02
N ALA A 280 3.28 11.39 -24.09
CA ALA A 280 2.99 12.73 -24.59
C ALA A 280 1.88 13.44 -23.79
N GLY A 281 1.22 12.75 -22.85
CA GLY A 281 0.09 13.27 -22.06
C GLY A 281 -1.26 13.17 -22.76
N GLU A 282 -1.33 12.56 -23.95
CA GLU A 282 -2.55 12.39 -24.73
C GLU A 282 -3.42 11.27 -24.17
N LYS A 283 -4.74 11.37 -24.36
CA LYS A 283 -5.69 10.35 -23.92
C LYS A 283 -5.70 9.17 -24.89
N GLU A 284 -5.46 7.99 -24.37
CA GLU A 284 -5.67 6.72 -25.05
C GLU A 284 -6.89 6.04 -24.45
N TYR A 285 -7.99 5.98 -25.21
CA TYR A 285 -9.25 5.40 -24.75
C TYR A 285 -9.20 3.88 -24.73
N LEU A 286 -9.78 3.32 -23.68
CA LEU A 286 -9.81 1.88 -23.40
C LEU A 286 -11.24 1.35 -23.47
N SER A 287 -11.41 0.13 -23.94
CA SER A 287 -12.70 -0.55 -23.90
C SER A 287 -13.13 -0.81 -22.44
N GLY A 288 -14.42 -0.53 -22.15
CA GLY A 288 -15.03 -0.80 -20.86
C GLY A 288 -15.64 -2.22 -20.78
N GLY A 289 -16.17 -2.55 -19.60
CA GLY A 289 -16.82 -3.83 -19.34
C GLY A 289 -15.89 -4.88 -18.69
N ARG A 290 -16.45 -6.04 -18.35
CA ARG A 290 -15.76 -7.11 -17.60
C ARG A 290 -14.47 -7.56 -18.29
N ASP A 291 -14.52 -7.75 -19.59
CA ASP A 291 -13.39 -8.24 -20.41
C ASP A 291 -12.67 -7.10 -21.15
N GLY A 292 -12.98 -5.84 -20.79
CA GLY A 292 -12.43 -4.66 -21.42
C GLY A 292 -10.99 -4.38 -21.05
N ASP A 293 -10.33 -3.57 -21.90
CA ASP A 293 -8.93 -3.19 -21.69
C ASP A 293 -8.74 -2.37 -20.43
N ALA A 294 -9.73 -1.55 -20.03
CA ALA A 294 -9.67 -0.77 -18.80
C ALA A 294 -9.48 -1.64 -17.55
N VAL A 295 -10.20 -2.77 -17.46
CA VAL A 295 -10.07 -3.75 -16.37
C VAL A 295 -8.69 -4.42 -16.41
N LYS A 296 -8.24 -4.86 -17.58
CA LYS A 296 -6.93 -5.50 -17.76
C LYS A 296 -5.78 -4.55 -17.40
N VAL A 297 -5.81 -3.33 -17.93
CA VAL A 297 -4.80 -2.28 -17.63
C VAL A 297 -4.76 -2.01 -16.12
N SER A 298 -5.90 -1.84 -15.48
CA SER A 298 -5.99 -1.59 -14.04
C SER A 298 -5.40 -2.74 -13.21
N CYS A 299 -5.75 -3.99 -13.50
CA CYS A 299 -5.19 -5.17 -12.84
C CYS A 299 -3.65 -5.22 -13.01
N CYS A 300 -3.17 -5.00 -14.23
CA CYS A 300 -1.74 -4.99 -14.51
C CYS A 300 -1.00 -3.83 -13.83
N ALA A 301 -1.63 -2.67 -13.72
CA ALA A 301 -1.10 -1.53 -12.97
C ALA A 301 -0.97 -1.88 -11.48
N CYS A 302 -1.98 -2.49 -10.87
CA CYS A 302 -1.93 -2.95 -9.48
C CYS A 302 -0.86 -4.04 -9.25
N ALA A 303 -0.56 -4.87 -10.23
CA ALA A 303 0.52 -5.86 -10.16
C ALA A 303 1.92 -5.21 -10.18
N GLN A 304 2.04 -4.00 -10.74
CA GLN A 304 3.31 -3.31 -10.93
C GLN A 304 3.75 -2.46 -9.72
N VAL A 305 3.15 -2.62 -8.56
CA VAL A 305 3.46 -1.86 -7.34
C VAL A 305 4.95 -1.88 -6.96
N SER A 306 5.69 -2.92 -7.35
CA SER A 306 7.13 -3.05 -7.13
C SER A 306 8.00 -2.36 -8.20
N TYR A 307 7.41 -1.84 -9.27
CA TYR A 307 8.15 -1.28 -10.38
C TYR A 307 8.40 0.22 -10.16
N ARG A 308 9.53 0.72 -10.67
CA ARG A 308 9.92 2.13 -10.56
C ARG A 308 8.98 3.06 -11.32
N LYS A 309 8.55 2.63 -12.51
CA LYS A 309 7.65 3.35 -13.39
C LYS A 309 6.48 2.42 -13.71
N LEU A 310 5.30 2.95 -13.56
CA LEU A 310 4.08 2.32 -14.05
C LEU A 310 4.12 2.33 -15.58
N ASP A 311 3.95 1.18 -16.19
CA ASP A 311 3.93 1.02 -17.64
C ASP A 311 2.60 0.39 -18.04
N THR A 312 1.77 1.17 -18.71
CA THR A 312 0.43 0.80 -19.20
C THR A 312 0.40 0.55 -20.70
N SER A 313 1.56 0.42 -21.35
CA SER A 313 1.62 0.07 -22.78
C SER A 313 0.95 -1.28 -23.06
N PRO A 314 0.29 -1.45 -24.22
CA PRO A 314 -0.43 -2.67 -24.55
C PRO A 314 0.43 -3.95 -24.43
N GLU A 315 1.68 -3.88 -24.88
CA GLU A 315 2.64 -5.00 -24.83
C GLU A 315 2.97 -5.38 -23.39
N LYS A 316 3.16 -4.38 -22.53
CA LYS A 316 3.45 -4.60 -21.11
C LYS A 316 2.24 -5.17 -20.39
N VAL A 317 1.07 -4.62 -20.64
CA VAL A 317 -0.21 -5.06 -20.07
C VAL A 317 -0.46 -6.51 -20.45
N GLN A 318 -0.35 -6.88 -21.73
CA GLN A 318 -0.57 -8.24 -22.18
C GLN A 318 0.41 -9.22 -21.50
N ARG A 319 1.70 -8.88 -21.46
CA ARG A 319 2.71 -9.71 -20.82
C ARG A 319 2.47 -9.91 -19.33
N VAL A 320 2.08 -8.84 -18.59
CA VAL A 320 1.79 -8.93 -17.15
C VAL A 320 0.52 -9.72 -16.91
N TYR A 321 -0.52 -9.49 -17.70
CA TYR A 321 -1.79 -10.21 -17.60
C TYR A 321 -1.61 -11.71 -17.80
N ASP A 322 -0.84 -12.09 -18.83
CA ASP A 322 -0.52 -13.49 -19.10
C ASP A 322 0.23 -14.15 -17.95
N LEU A 323 1.18 -13.44 -17.31
CA LEU A 323 1.86 -13.93 -16.12
C LEU A 323 0.95 -14.11 -14.90
N LEU A 324 -0.12 -13.32 -14.80
CA LEU A 324 -1.06 -13.40 -13.67
C LEU A 324 -2.07 -14.56 -13.84
N ILE A 325 -2.43 -14.92 -15.08
CA ILE A 325 -3.49 -15.90 -15.38
C ILE A 325 -2.90 -17.20 -15.94
N ASN A 326 -1.84 -17.14 -16.74
CA ASN A 326 -1.29 -18.28 -17.46
C ASN A 326 -0.35 -19.11 -16.57
N GLY A 327 -0.49 -20.42 -16.65
CA GLY A 327 0.35 -21.37 -15.90
C GLY A 327 -0.43 -22.23 -14.90
N GLY A 328 -1.75 -22.18 -14.94
CA GLY A 328 -2.62 -22.99 -14.04
C GLY A 328 -2.62 -22.51 -12.59
N ILE A 329 -1.86 -21.46 -12.28
CA ILE A 329 -1.82 -20.81 -10.97
C ILE A 329 -2.18 -19.34 -11.16
N ILE A 330 -3.28 -18.91 -10.55
CA ILE A 330 -3.74 -17.53 -10.65
C ILE A 330 -3.12 -16.70 -9.51
N HIS A 331 -2.35 -15.67 -9.88
CA HIS A 331 -1.84 -14.67 -8.95
C HIS A 331 -2.91 -13.61 -8.70
N GLY A 332 -3.90 -13.96 -7.86
CA GLY A 332 -5.16 -13.22 -7.74
C GLY A 332 -5.09 -11.85 -7.07
N SER A 333 -4.00 -11.48 -6.38
CA SER A 333 -3.95 -10.24 -5.58
C SER A 333 -4.19 -8.97 -6.40
N ALA A 334 -3.66 -8.88 -7.61
CA ALA A 334 -3.84 -7.72 -8.48
C ALA A 334 -5.30 -7.51 -8.93
N PHE A 335 -6.02 -8.61 -9.12
CA PHE A 335 -7.43 -8.59 -9.51
C PHE A 335 -8.37 -8.19 -8.37
N SER A 336 -7.88 -8.18 -7.13
CA SER A 336 -8.66 -7.81 -5.95
C SER A 336 -8.95 -6.30 -5.86
N HIS A 337 -8.25 -5.46 -6.62
CA HIS A 337 -8.39 -4.01 -6.55
C HIS A 337 -9.40 -3.43 -7.54
N VAL A 338 -9.88 -4.25 -8.47
CA VAL A 338 -10.85 -3.86 -9.50
C VAL A 338 -12.22 -4.40 -9.14
N ALA A 339 -13.26 -3.57 -9.25
CA ALA A 339 -14.61 -3.95 -8.85
C ALA A 339 -15.69 -3.20 -9.65
N CYS A 340 -16.90 -3.74 -9.70
CA CYS A 340 -18.06 -3.01 -10.19
C CYS A 340 -19.17 -3.00 -9.13
N PRO A 341 -20.08 -1.99 -9.12
CA PRO A 341 -21.22 -1.99 -8.23
C PRO A 341 -22.05 -3.26 -8.39
N MET A 342 -22.54 -3.82 -7.31
CA MET A 342 -23.59 -4.83 -7.39
C MET A 342 -24.81 -4.23 -8.07
N CYS A 343 -25.52 -5.03 -8.88
CA CYS A 343 -26.81 -4.61 -9.40
C CYS A 343 -27.68 -4.25 -8.20
N SER A 344 -28.16 -3.01 -8.14
CA SER A 344 -29.20 -2.63 -7.22
C SER A 344 -30.42 -3.45 -7.64
N MET A 345 -30.77 -4.44 -6.84
CA MET A 345 -31.73 -5.44 -7.20
C MET A 345 -33.07 -4.83 -7.43
N SER A 346 -33.68 -5.32 -8.45
CA SER A 346 -35.03 -5.09 -8.87
C SER A 346 -35.87 -4.46 -7.78
N ALA A 347 -36.09 -3.16 -7.90
CA ALA A 347 -37.24 -2.55 -7.31
C ALA A 347 -38.47 -3.37 -7.81
N SER A 348 -38.94 -4.29 -7.01
CA SER A 348 -40.21 -4.91 -7.30
C SER A 348 -41.26 -3.87 -7.00
N ILE A 349 -42.11 -3.56 -7.95
CA ILE A 349 -43.26 -2.70 -7.72
C ILE A 349 -44.28 -3.56 -7.00
N VAL A 350 -44.50 -3.30 -5.70
CA VAL A 350 -45.57 -3.90 -4.92
C VAL A 350 -46.52 -2.77 -4.61
N ASP A 351 -47.79 -2.92 -5.02
CA ASP A 351 -48.86 -1.93 -4.85
C ASP A 351 -48.52 -0.51 -5.38
N GLY A 352 -47.74 -0.42 -6.45
CA GLY A 352 -47.34 0.87 -7.07
C GLY A 352 -46.13 1.56 -6.41
N GLU A 353 -45.60 0.99 -5.34
CA GLU A 353 -44.37 1.48 -4.69
C GLU A 353 -43.16 0.62 -5.03
N SER A 354 -42.01 1.27 -5.18
CA SER A 354 -40.74 0.60 -5.39
C SER A 354 -40.20 0.04 -4.08
N VAL A 355 -40.28 -1.28 -3.90
CA VAL A 355 -39.79 -1.97 -2.70
C VAL A 355 -38.51 -2.72 -3.03
N ASN A 356 -37.45 -2.46 -2.25
CA ASN A 356 -36.23 -3.25 -2.32
C ASN A 356 -36.46 -4.64 -1.71
N MET A 357 -36.62 -5.64 -2.54
CA MET A 357 -36.75 -7.03 -2.09
C MET A 357 -35.40 -7.61 -1.70
N PRO A 358 -35.30 -8.33 -0.57
CA PRO A 358 -34.07 -9.01 -0.21
C PRO A 358 -33.73 -10.10 -1.26
N VAL A 359 -32.48 -10.13 -1.70
CA VAL A 359 -32.00 -11.13 -2.65
C VAL A 359 -31.75 -12.43 -1.95
N LEU A 360 -32.41 -13.47 -2.40
CA LEU A 360 -32.14 -14.82 -1.91
C LEU A 360 -30.80 -15.33 -2.46
N PRO A 361 -30.04 -16.16 -1.70
CA PRO A 361 -28.74 -16.66 -2.14
C PRO A 361 -28.71 -17.33 -3.52
N LYS A 362 -29.77 -18.05 -3.87
CA LYS A 362 -29.91 -18.72 -5.19
C LYS A 362 -30.13 -17.76 -6.38
N THR A 363 -30.33 -16.47 -6.11
CA THR A 363 -30.52 -15.41 -7.12
C THR A 363 -29.37 -14.40 -7.11
N TRP A 364 -28.30 -14.68 -6.36
CA TRP A 364 -27.13 -13.79 -6.32
C TRP A 364 -26.43 -13.71 -7.67
N GLN A 365 -25.92 -12.54 -7.96
CA GLN A 365 -25.03 -12.34 -9.12
C GLN A 365 -23.74 -13.14 -8.97
N ASP A 366 -23.10 -13.42 -10.12
CA ASP A 366 -21.74 -13.92 -10.12
C ASP A 366 -20.81 -13.00 -9.31
N GLY A 367 -19.93 -13.61 -8.54
CA GLY A 367 -18.97 -12.91 -7.71
C GLY A 367 -19.44 -12.53 -6.30
N ILE A 368 -20.74 -12.65 -5.97
CA ILE A 368 -21.22 -12.53 -4.59
C ILE A 368 -20.82 -13.78 -3.81
N THR A 369 -20.16 -13.59 -2.65
CA THR A 369 -19.63 -14.69 -1.84
C THR A 369 -20.45 -14.97 -0.58
N HIS A 370 -21.04 -13.95 0.05
CA HIS A 370 -21.82 -14.10 1.27
C HIS A 370 -22.71 -12.88 1.54
N MET A 371 -23.56 -13.03 2.53
CA MET A 371 -24.41 -12.00 3.09
C MET A 371 -24.13 -11.91 4.60
N ASP A 372 -24.02 -10.70 5.13
CA ASP A 372 -23.86 -10.49 6.57
C ASP A 372 -25.21 -10.57 7.33
N ARG A 373 -25.15 -10.44 8.66
CA ARG A 373 -26.35 -10.51 9.52
C ARG A 373 -27.33 -9.37 9.30
N GLN A 374 -26.88 -8.26 8.72
CA GLN A 374 -27.70 -7.10 8.39
C GLN A 374 -28.33 -7.20 6.99
N GLY A 375 -28.05 -8.28 6.26
CA GLY A 375 -28.55 -8.49 4.90
C GLY A 375 -27.72 -7.82 3.81
N ASN A 376 -26.55 -7.26 4.12
CA ASN A 376 -25.66 -6.70 3.12
C ASN A 376 -24.98 -7.82 2.33
N LEU A 377 -24.89 -7.64 1.02
CA LEU A 377 -24.17 -8.57 0.13
C LEU A 377 -22.70 -8.17 -0.01
N TRP A 378 -21.85 -9.18 -0.05
CA TRP A 378 -20.42 -9.07 -0.10
C TRP A 378 -19.80 -9.89 -1.24
N SER A 379 -18.79 -9.34 -1.87
CA SER A 379 -17.89 -10.08 -2.74
C SER A 379 -16.52 -10.08 -2.09
N SER A 380 -16.13 -11.20 -1.49
CA SER A 380 -14.94 -11.29 -0.62
C SER A 380 -15.02 -10.24 0.51
N LYS A 381 -14.21 -9.21 0.46
CA LYS A 381 -14.12 -8.13 1.46
C LYS A 381 -14.88 -6.86 1.05
N PHE A 382 -15.55 -6.86 -0.09
CA PHE A 382 -16.19 -5.66 -0.62
C PHE A 382 -17.71 -5.73 -0.44
N LYS A 383 -18.26 -4.80 0.33
CA LYS A 383 -19.66 -4.62 0.56
C LYS A 383 -20.32 -3.83 -0.57
N GLY A 384 -21.33 -4.40 -1.20
CA GLY A 384 -22.07 -3.74 -2.29
C GLY A 384 -21.32 -3.62 -3.63
N TRP A 385 -20.14 -4.23 -3.74
CA TRP A 385 -19.30 -4.25 -4.92
C TRP A 385 -18.89 -5.66 -5.30
N ILE A 386 -18.89 -6.00 -6.59
CA ILE A 386 -18.36 -7.26 -7.12
C ILE A 386 -16.86 -7.10 -7.36
N GLN A 387 -16.05 -7.83 -6.62
CA GLN A 387 -14.61 -7.88 -6.81
C GLN A 387 -14.28 -8.67 -8.09
N TYR A 388 -13.51 -8.10 -9.00
CA TYR A 388 -13.18 -8.74 -10.28
C TYR A 388 -12.50 -10.10 -10.11
N ARG A 389 -11.67 -10.26 -9.10
CA ARG A 389 -11.05 -11.53 -8.73
C ARG A 389 -12.07 -12.66 -8.61
N LYS A 390 -13.26 -12.41 -8.05
CA LYS A 390 -14.32 -13.40 -7.84
C LYS A 390 -15.06 -13.80 -9.12
N LEU A 391 -14.79 -13.11 -10.21
CA LEU A 391 -15.29 -13.44 -11.54
C LEU A 391 -14.31 -14.26 -12.38
N ILE A 392 -13.08 -14.47 -11.90
CA ILE A 392 -12.05 -15.23 -12.61
C ILE A 392 -12.25 -16.72 -12.31
N PRO A 393 -12.46 -17.56 -13.30
CA PRO A 393 -12.57 -19.01 -13.10
C PRO A 393 -11.33 -19.57 -12.41
N ASN A 394 -11.52 -20.43 -11.43
CA ASN A 394 -10.44 -21.12 -10.69
C ASN A 394 -9.49 -20.17 -9.94
N GLU A 395 -9.94 -18.96 -9.56
CA GLU A 395 -9.15 -18.02 -8.75
C GLU A 395 -8.72 -18.62 -7.39
N ASN A 396 -9.47 -19.59 -6.89
CA ASN A 396 -9.14 -20.43 -5.75
C ASN A 396 -8.81 -21.85 -6.24
N CYS A 397 -7.73 -22.42 -5.72
CA CYS A 397 -7.44 -23.83 -5.92
C CYS A 397 -8.44 -24.66 -5.10
N VAL A 398 -9.37 -25.35 -5.77
CA VAL A 398 -10.38 -26.21 -5.11
C VAL A 398 -9.88 -27.60 -4.74
N SER A 399 -8.78 -28.06 -5.38
CA SER A 399 -8.14 -29.32 -5.06
C SER A 399 -6.63 -29.16 -5.14
N PHE A 400 -5.93 -29.59 -4.13
CA PHE A 400 -4.48 -29.55 -4.06
C PHE A 400 -3.93 -30.97 -3.90
N ASP A 401 -3.32 -31.48 -4.96
CA ASP A 401 -2.62 -32.76 -4.92
C ASP A 401 -1.23 -32.56 -4.33
N TYR A 402 -1.13 -32.81 -3.04
CA TYR A 402 0.10 -32.62 -2.29
C TYR A 402 1.25 -33.50 -2.76
N GLU A 403 1.01 -34.81 -3.01
CA GLU A 403 2.07 -35.72 -3.39
C GLU A 403 2.61 -35.44 -4.80
N LYS A 404 1.73 -35.13 -5.74
CA LYS A 404 2.13 -34.70 -7.08
C LYS A 404 2.94 -33.40 -7.02
N ARG A 405 2.46 -32.40 -6.29
CA ARG A 405 3.14 -31.10 -6.19
C ARG A 405 4.48 -31.21 -5.46
N LYS A 406 4.53 -32.02 -4.43
CA LYS A 406 5.77 -32.32 -3.69
C LYS A 406 6.83 -32.92 -4.62
N GLN A 407 6.46 -33.93 -5.41
CA GLN A 407 7.37 -34.53 -6.39
C GLN A 407 7.87 -33.48 -7.41
N GLU A 408 6.98 -32.67 -7.96
CA GLU A 408 7.34 -31.63 -8.93
C GLU A 408 8.32 -30.61 -8.34
N VAL A 409 8.04 -30.09 -7.14
CA VAL A 409 8.85 -29.03 -6.50
C VAL A 409 10.16 -29.58 -5.96
N TYR A 410 10.16 -30.72 -5.26
CA TYR A 410 11.37 -31.29 -4.67
C TYR A 410 12.32 -31.84 -5.73
N SER A 411 11.82 -32.43 -6.80
CA SER A 411 12.67 -32.90 -7.89
C SER A 411 13.35 -31.75 -8.65
N THR A 412 12.66 -30.61 -8.78
CA THR A 412 13.15 -29.51 -9.64
C THR A 412 13.97 -28.47 -8.86
N VAL A 413 13.59 -28.13 -7.63
CA VAL A 413 14.16 -27.00 -6.89
C VAL A 413 15.02 -27.46 -5.70
N VAL A 414 14.53 -28.40 -4.90
CA VAL A 414 15.20 -28.83 -3.67
C VAL A 414 16.19 -29.96 -3.95
N GLY A 415 15.87 -30.86 -4.86
CA GLY A 415 16.76 -31.97 -5.25
C GLY A 415 18.07 -31.49 -5.86
N SER A 416 18.02 -30.46 -6.70
CA SER A 416 19.21 -29.85 -7.31
C SER A 416 20.07 -29.04 -6.33
N GLN A 417 19.46 -28.46 -5.27
CA GLN A 417 20.17 -27.67 -4.28
C GLN A 417 20.75 -28.53 -3.15
N LEU A 418 20.02 -29.56 -2.69
CA LEU A 418 20.49 -30.49 -1.65
C LEU A 418 21.62 -31.42 -2.16
N THR A 419 21.63 -31.75 -3.45
CA THR A 419 22.74 -32.51 -4.04
C THR A 419 24.03 -31.70 -4.10
N GLN A 420 23.95 -30.37 -4.17
CA GLN A 420 25.12 -29.47 -4.11
C GLN A 420 25.66 -29.28 -2.68
N LEU A 421 24.79 -29.41 -1.66
CA LEU A 421 25.18 -29.26 -0.25
C LEU A 421 25.66 -30.57 0.39
N GLY A 422 25.32 -31.74 -0.21
CA GLY A 422 25.72 -33.08 0.28
C GLY A 422 26.97 -33.66 -0.32
N GLY A 423 27.69 -32.92 -1.17
CA GLY A 423 28.89 -33.34 -1.90
C GLY A 423 30.20 -32.69 -1.38
N GLY A 424 30.22 -32.26 -0.10
CA GLY A 424 31.42 -31.69 0.53
C GLY A 424 31.87 -32.49 1.71
#